data_a026e33f975150ff5af9859368b0bbf8
#
_entry.id   a026e33f975150ff5af9859368b0bbf8
#
_cell.length_a   1.000
_cell.length_b   1.000
_cell.length_c   1.000
_cell.angle_alpha   90.00
_cell.angle_beta   90.00
_cell.angle_gamma   90.00
#
_symmetry.space_group_name_H-M   'P 1'
#
loop_
_entity.id
_entity.type
_entity.pdbx_description
1 polymer ?
#
loop_
_entity_poly.entity_id
_entity_poly.type
_entity_poly.pdbx_seq_one_letter_code
_entity_poly.pdbx_strand_id
1 'polypeptide(L)'
;MNKSIDIAPYRIPGRLADVIAAIQVMAASKRPEAKIKEWAYQFDRSDDAATVDRWTDLFRDHREFFLTYQLPDEEDLKAALRWRYAFKTFDADSGK
;
A
#
# COMPACT_ATOMS: atom_id res chain seq x y z
N MET A 1 10.11 -19.66 -20.09
CA MET A 1 10.09 -19.25 -19.64
C MET A 1 9.75 -18.51 -19.17
N ASN A 2 9.45 -18.58 -19.23
CA ASN A 2 9.04 -17.79 -18.78
C ASN A 2 9.61 -17.02 -17.87
N LYS A 3 10.44 -16.78 -18.18
CA LYS A 3 11.20 -16.16 -17.17
C LYS A 3 10.89 -14.76 -16.91
N SER A 4 10.31 -14.10 -17.83
CA SER A 4 9.83 -12.74 -17.60
C SER A 4 8.87 -12.71 -16.41
N ILE A 5 8.22 -13.82 -16.19
CA ILE A 5 7.30 -13.88 -15.05
C ILE A 5 8.02 -14.00 -13.73
N ASP A 6 9.32 -14.23 -13.79
CA ASP A 6 10.12 -14.36 -12.58
C ASP A 6 10.87 -13.08 -12.24
N ILE A 7 10.59 -11.99 -12.93
CA ILE A 7 11.21 -10.73 -12.61
C ILE A 7 10.76 -10.33 -11.22
N ALA A 8 11.73 -10.08 -10.33
CA ALA A 8 11.42 -9.61 -9.00
C ALA A 8 10.67 -8.28 -9.11
N PRO A 9 9.68 -8.04 -8.23
CA PRO A 9 8.92 -6.79 -8.32
C PRO A 9 9.77 -5.54 -8.34
N TYR A 10 10.89 -5.55 -7.63
CA TYR A 10 11.77 -4.36 -7.59
C TYR A 10 12.44 -4.08 -8.92
N ARG A 11 12.44 -5.04 -9.83
CA ARG A 11 13.05 -4.85 -11.15
C ARG A 11 12.10 -4.25 -12.16
N ILE A 12 10.82 -4.13 -11.79
CA ILE A 12 9.88 -3.44 -12.66
C ILE A 12 10.30 -1.97 -12.70
N PRO A 13 10.46 -1.38 -13.89
CA PRO A 13 10.92 0.00 -14.00
C PRO A 13 10.09 0.95 -13.14
N GLY A 14 10.76 1.77 -12.33
CA GLY A 14 10.11 2.72 -11.46
C GLY A 14 9.50 2.14 -10.21
N ARG A 15 9.49 0.82 -10.06
CA ARG A 15 8.80 0.20 -8.94
C ARG A 15 9.45 0.56 -7.61
N LEU A 16 10.78 0.53 -7.54
CA LEU A 16 11.45 0.85 -6.28
C LEU A 16 11.18 2.28 -5.85
N ALA A 17 11.23 3.21 -6.79
CA ALA A 17 10.94 4.60 -6.48
C ALA A 17 9.51 4.75 -5.97
N ASP A 18 8.57 4.06 -6.58
CA ASP A 18 7.17 4.11 -6.15
C ASP A 18 7.00 3.53 -4.76
N VAL A 19 7.69 2.43 -4.46
CA VAL A 19 7.62 1.83 -3.12
C VAL A 19 8.13 2.81 -2.08
N ILE A 20 9.27 3.43 -2.34
CA ILE A 20 9.85 4.38 -1.40
C ILE A 20 8.92 5.57 -1.21
N ALA A 21 8.38 6.09 -2.30
CA ALA A 21 7.47 7.23 -2.21
C ALA A 21 6.24 6.89 -1.40
N ALA A 22 5.68 5.70 -1.62
CA ALA A 22 4.49 5.27 -0.89
C ALA A 22 4.80 5.16 0.61
N ILE A 23 5.93 4.55 0.95
CA ILE A 23 6.32 4.43 2.36
C ILE A 23 6.43 5.79 3.01
N GLN A 24 7.07 6.74 2.32
CA GLN A 24 7.25 8.08 2.88
C GLN A 24 5.91 8.79 3.11
N VAL A 25 5.03 8.73 2.13
CA VAL A 25 3.74 9.40 2.26
C VAL A 25 2.89 8.74 3.34
N MET A 26 2.85 7.42 3.33
CA MET A 26 2.02 6.70 4.29
C MET A 26 2.55 6.82 5.71
N ALA A 27 3.86 6.86 5.87
CA ALA A 27 4.46 7.04 7.19
C ALA A 27 4.16 8.42 7.77
N ALA A 28 4.07 9.42 6.91
CA ALA A 28 3.81 10.79 7.33
C ALA A 28 2.32 11.10 7.47
N SER A 29 1.47 10.22 7.00
CA SER A 29 0.03 10.46 7.04
C SER A 29 -0.50 10.38 8.46
N LYS A 30 -1.50 11.19 8.76
CA LYS A 30 -2.15 11.12 10.06
C LYS A 30 -2.97 9.85 10.22
N ARG A 31 -3.44 9.30 9.12
CA ARG A 31 -4.22 8.07 9.14
C ARG A 31 -3.31 6.90 8.84
N PRO A 32 -3.30 5.87 9.69
CA PRO A 32 -2.46 4.70 9.44
C PRO A 32 -2.96 3.85 8.26
N GLU A 33 -4.24 3.95 7.94
CA GLU A 33 -4.80 3.19 6.83
C GLU A 33 -5.79 4.05 6.07
N ALA A 34 -5.99 3.72 4.79
CA ALA A 34 -6.95 4.38 3.94
C ALA A 34 -7.27 3.48 2.77
N LYS A 35 -8.35 3.81 2.06
CA LYS A 35 -8.68 3.08 0.84
C LYS A 35 -7.56 3.28 -0.17
N ILE A 36 -7.32 2.26 -0.99
CA ILE A 36 -6.24 2.37 -1.98
C ILE A 36 -6.50 3.53 -2.93
N LYS A 37 -7.76 3.78 -3.28
CA LYS A 37 -8.05 4.91 -4.17
C LYS A 37 -7.71 6.24 -3.50
N GLU A 38 -7.81 6.34 -2.19
CA GLU A 38 -7.42 7.54 -1.48
C GLU A 38 -5.91 7.71 -1.50
N TRP A 39 -5.17 6.61 -1.31
CA TRP A 39 -3.72 6.67 -1.44
C TRP A 39 -3.31 7.04 -2.86
N ALA A 40 -3.97 6.44 -3.86
CA ALA A 40 -3.66 6.75 -5.25
C ALA A 40 -3.82 8.24 -5.52
N TYR A 41 -4.87 8.83 -4.98
CA TYR A 41 -5.08 10.26 -5.17
C TYR A 41 -3.97 11.08 -4.51
N GLN A 42 -3.53 10.66 -3.33
CA GLN A 42 -2.44 11.37 -2.67
C GLN A 42 -1.13 11.25 -3.45
N PHE A 43 -0.88 10.07 -4.02
CA PHE A 43 0.39 9.85 -4.74
C PHE A 43 0.39 10.50 -6.11
N ASP A 44 -0.71 10.34 -6.86
CA ASP A 44 -0.75 10.72 -8.27
C ASP A 44 -1.82 11.73 -8.62
N ARG A 45 -2.55 12.21 -7.63
CA ARG A 45 -3.67 13.13 -7.85
C ARG A 45 -4.71 12.55 -8.78
N SER A 46 -4.84 11.24 -8.78
CA SER A 46 -5.81 10.55 -9.62
C SER A 46 -6.27 9.28 -8.91
N ASP A 47 -7.57 9.03 -8.99
CA ASP A 47 -8.13 7.80 -8.45
C ASP A 47 -8.88 7.03 -9.54
N ASP A 48 -8.50 7.23 -10.80
CA ASP A 48 -9.12 6.46 -11.87
C ASP A 48 -8.71 4.99 -11.78
N ALA A 49 -9.44 4.15 -12.49
CA ALA A 49 -9.28 2.70 -12.36
C ALA A 49 -7.85 2.25 -12.65
N ALA A 50 -7.23 2.81 -13.68
CA ALA A 50 -5.87 2.41 -14.04
C ALA A 50 -4.88 2.76 -12.96
N THR A 51 -4.99 3.96 -12.38
CA THR A 51 -4.09 4.38 -11.31
C THR A 51 -4.31 3.54 -10.07
N VAL A 52 -5.56 3.29 -9.71
CA VAL A 52 -5.87 2.47 -8.54
C VAL A 52 -5.33 1.06 -8.72
N ASP A 53 -5.49 0.48 -9.92
CA ASP A 53 -4.99 -0.86 -10.19
C ASP A 53 -3.48 -0.93 -10.06
N ARG A 54 -2.78 0.08 -10.56
CA ARG A 54 -1.33 0.12 -10.47
C ARG A 54 -0.85 0.11 -9.02
N TRP A 55 -1.47 0.92 -8.19
CA TRP A 55 -1.10 0.96 -6.77
C TRP A 55 -1.54 -0.29 -6.04
N THR A 56 -2.69 -0.86 -6.41
CA THR A 56 -3.13 -2.11 -5.81
C THR A 56 -2.10 -3.22 -6.07
N ASP A 57 -1.61 -3.31 -7.31
CA ASP A 57 -0.60 -4.30 -7.65
C ASP A 57 0.68 -4.07 -6.85
N LEU A 58 1.09 -2.81 -6.71
CA LEU A 58 2.29 -2.50 -5.95
C LEU A 58 2.14 -2.93 -4.49
N PHE A 59 1.02 -2.59 -3.88
CA PHE A 59 0.82 -2.96 -2.48
C PHE A 59 0.78 -4.48 -2.29
N ARG A 60 0.17 -5.18 -3.21
CA ARG A 60 0.08 -6.64 -3.12
C ARG A 60 1.40 -7.33 -3.40
N ASP A 61 2.21 -6.77 -4.29
CA ASP A 61 3.50 -7.34 -4.63
C ASP A 61 4.54 -7.13 -3.54
N HIS A 62 4.34 -6.14 -2.70
CA HIS A 62 5.32 -5.79 -1.66
C HIS A 62 4.71 -5.96 -0.28
N ARG A 63 4.26 -7.18 -0.01
CA ARG A 63 3.58 -7.50 1.23
C ARG A 63 4.47 -7.38 2.45
N GLU A 64 5.78 -7.35 2.25
CA GLU A 64 6.69 -7.16 3.35
C GLU A 64 6.56 -5.76 3.95
N PHE A 65 6.07 -4.79 3.16
CA PHE A 65 5.90 -3.43 3.63
C PHE A 65 4.45 -3.02 3.81
N PHE A 66 3.55 -3.61 3.03
CA PHE A 66 2.17 -3.12 2.98
C PHE A 66 1.19 -4.22 3.34
N LEU A 67 0.16 -3.81 4.05
CA LEU A 67 -0.97 -4.67 4.39
C LEU A 67 -2.15 -4.22 3.54
N THR A 68 -2.79 -5.15 2.85
CA THR A 68 -4.00 -4.85 2.10
C THR A 68 -5.14 -5.69 2.66
N TYR A 69 -6.30 -5.08 2.77
CA TYR A 69 -7.44 -5.78 3.35
C TYR A 69 -8.73 -5.11 2.92
N GLN A 70 -9.83 -5.83 3.12
CA GLN A 70 -11.15 -5.34 2.82
C GLN A 70 -12.06 -5.69 3.98
N LEU A 71 -12.74 -4.68 4.50
CA LEU A 71 -13.66 -4.91 5.61
C LEU A 71 -14.94 -5.54 5.07
N PRO A 72 -15.62 -6.35 5.91
CA PRO A 72 -16.80 -7.08 5.43
C PRO A 72 -17.90 -6.21 4.84
N ASP A 73 -18.05 -5.00 5.37
CA ASP A 73 -19.13 -4.12 4.93
C ASP A 73 -18.71 -3.14 3.86
N GLU A 74 -17.48 -3.23 3.37
CA GLU A 74 -16.96 -2.25 2.42
C GLU A 74 -16.54 -2.94 1.14
N GLU A 75 -16.73 -2.24 0.04
CA GLU A 75 -16.34 -2.76 -1.27
C GLU A 75 -14.90 -2.43 -1.61
N ASP A 76 -14.38 -1.36 -1.05
CA ASP A 76 -13.05 -0.87 -1.43
C ASP A 76 -11.97 -1.49 -0.60
N LEU A 77 -10.87 -1.83 -1.27
CA LEU A 77 -9.69 -2.32 -0.58
C LEU A 77 -8.99 -1.18 0.14
N LYS A 78 -8.43 -1.50 1.28
CA LYS A 78 -7.62 -0.57 2.06
C LYS A 78 -6.19 -1.03 2.10
N ALA A 79 -5.30 -0.10 2.36
CA ALA A 79 -3.87 -0.41 2.51
C ALA A 79 -3.29 0.40 3.65
N ALA A 80 -2.28 -0.18 4.28
CA ALA A 80 -1.56 0.46 5.38
C ALA A 80 -0.12 -0.02 5.34
N LEU A 81 0.77 0.78 5.94
CA LEU A 81 2.11 0.29 6.20
C LEU A 81 2.02 -0.78 7.27
N ARG A 82 2.63 -1.93 6.98
CA ARG A 82 2.51 -3.07 7.89
C ARG A 82 3.05 -2.76 9.28
N TRP A 83 4.25 -2.18 9.33
CA TRP A 83 4.85 -1.92 10.64
C TRP A 83 4.08 -0.84 11.41
N ARG A 84 3.52 0.13 10.71
CA ARG A 84 2.77 1.19 11.37
C ARG A 84 1.45 0.65 11.92
N TYR A 85 0.83 -0.25 11.19
CA TYR A 85 -0.40 -0.87 11.65
C TYR A 85 -0.13 -1.72 12.90
N ALA A 86 0.99 -2.41 12.93
CA ALA A 86 1.37 -3.20 14.09
C ALA A 86 1.61 -2.32 15.30
N PHE A 87 2.26 -1.18 15.12
CA PHE A 87 2.48 -0.25 16.22
C PHE A 87 1.17 0.28 16.77
N LYS A 88 0.24 0.60 15.89
CA LYS A 88 -1.06 1.08 16.34
C LYS A 88 -1.74 0.03 17.22
N THR A 89 -1.70 -1.21 16.79
CA THR A 89 -2.31 -2.29 17.54
C THR A 89 -1.61 -2.49 18.87
N PHE A 90 -0.29 -2.42 18.85
CA PHE A 90 0.50 -2.60 20.06
C PHE A 90 0.18 -1.53 21.08
N ASP A 91 0.11 -0.28 20.65
CA ASP A 91 -0.19 0.83 21.54
C ASP A 91 -1.57 0.66 22.17
N ALA A 92 -2.53 0.22 21.39
CA ALA A 92 -3.87 -0.01 21.91
C ALA A 92 -3.85 -1.09 22.99
N ASP A 93 -3.11 -2.16 22.72
CA ASP A 93 -3.03 -3.27 23.66
C ASP A 93 -2.34 -2.88 24.95
N SER A 94 -1.36 -1.99 24.87
CA SER A 94 -0.61 -1.59 26.05
C SER A 94 -1.37 -0.57 26.89
N GLY A 95 -2.45 -0.05 26.36
CA GLY A 95 -3.25 0.93 27.11
C GLY A 95 -2.66 2.31 27.16
N LYS A 96 -1.75 2.58 26.26
CA LYS A 96 -1.06 3.87 26.26
C LYS A 96 -1.68 4.93 25.42
#